data_4d4f61922f287b1a57a9a501e83d66f5
#
_entry.id   4d4f61922f287b1a57a9a501e83d66f5
#
_cell.length_a   1.000
_cell.length_b   1.000
_cell.length_c   1.000
_cell.angle_alpha   90.00
_cell.angle_beta   90.00
_cell.angle_gamma   90.00
#
_symmetry.space_group_name_H-M   'P 1'
#
loop_
_entity.id
_entity.type
_entity.pdbx_description
1 polymer ?
#
loop_
_entity_poly.entity_id
_entity_poly.type
_entity_poly.pdbx_seq_one_letter_code
_entity_poly.pdbx_strand_id
1 'polypeptide(L)'
;MGRALSAVRGFTNALGAARDTLLPRAAAPIRSLGTARAFTTHAGRGTLPWTTRVDDVLVSLKSTAVQGLLHRPPGVFTRGFAAEAGSLKVYKPTSPGQRGRITTTRDHLWKGKPFKALTVGLRKKGGRNNQGRISVWHKGGGHKRLYRVIDMKRRATTAAGTVRRIEYDPNRSTRIALVDFLDDATGTKPSYVLAAEGMRAGSTIIASTDGGVDIRPGNAMPLKEIPVGTNVHNIELRPGQGGKMVRAAGTSAVLVKKGEDGYATVRLPSGEQRLVLLACMATIGTLSNAQHANRVLGKAGAVRWLGVRPTTRGVAMNPIDHPHGGGEGRTSGGRPSVTPWGVHTKGHRTRNSKRTDNMRVARRPTGKGKKR
;
A
#
# COMPACT_ATOMS: atom_id res chain seq x y z
N MET A 1 36.92 -37.86 -43.08
CA MET A 1 38.17 -37.09 -43.06
C MET A 1 37.95 -35.95 -42.08
N GLY A 2 38.54 -35.79 -40.98
CA GLY A 2 39.78 -36.09 -40.30
C GLY A 2 39.78 -35.10 -39.13
N ARG A 3 39.79 -35.55 -37.86
CA ARG A 3 40.87 -35.46 -36.87
C ARG A 3 41.40 -34.02 -36.64
N ALA A 4 41.59 -33.48 -35.44
CA ALA A 4 42.20 -33.99 -34.20
C ALA A 4 41.98 -32.94 -33.10
N LEU A 5 41.68 -33.28 -31.82
CA LEU A 5 42.53 -33.64 -30.68
C LEU A 5 43.40 -32.49 -30.10
N SER A 6 43.11 -32.26 -28.84
CA SER A 6 43.99 -32.10 -27.66
C SER A 6 44.64 -30.73 -27.39
N ALA A 7 44.42 -30.23 -26.14
CA ALA A 7 45.49 -30.20 -25.14
C ALA A 7 44.95 -29.76 -23.74
N VAL A 8 45.17 -30.66 -22.82
CA VAL A 8 45.16 -30.53 -21.36
C VAL A 8 46.48 -29.89 -20.89
N ARG A 9 46.41 -29.05 -19.88
CA ARG A 9 47.42 -28.73 -18.81
C ARG A 9 46.80 -27.68 -17.93
N GLY A 10 46.55 -27.80 -16.66
CA GLY A 10 47.31 -28.45 -15.59
C GLY A 10 48.29 -27.45 -14.98
N PHE A 11 47.90 -26.75 -13.92
CA PHE A 11 48.87 -26.23 -12.96
C PHE A 11 48.29 -26.28 -11.56
N THR A 12 49.05 -26.97 -10.73
CA THR A 12 48.91 -27.29 -9.33
C THR A 12 49.52 -26.21 -8.43
N ASN A 13 48.94 -26.06 -7.23
CA ASN A 13 49.57 -25.75 -5.94
C ASN A 13 50.49 -24.55 -5.76
N ALA A 14 50.11 -23.70 -4.77
CA ALA A 14 51.03 -23.24 -3.74
C ALA A 14 50.30 -23.00 -2.44
N LEU A 15 50.63 -23.79 -1.46
CA LEU A 15 50.40 -23.64 -0.03
C LEU A 15 51.23 -22.44 0.49
N GLY A 16 50.66 -21.66 1.38
CA GLY A 16 51.34 -20.63 2.13
C GLY A 16 50.62 -20.36 3.47
N ALA A 17 51.12 -21.02 4.49
CA ALA A 17 50.72 -20.85 5.89
C ALA A 17 51.41 -19.60 6.50
N ALA A 18 50.67 -18.84 7.31
CA ALA A 18 51.21 -17.99 8.39
C ALA A 18 50.03 -17.63 9.32
N ARG A 19 49.92 -18.29 10.43
CA ARG A 19 50.42 -18.01 11.79
C ARG A 19 49.63 -16.91 12.50
N ASP A 20 49.03 -17.39 13.60
CA ASP A 20 48.54 -16.78 14.81
C ASP A 20 49.21 -15.46 15.22
N THR A 21 48.36 -14.52 15.64
CA THR A 21 48.69 -13.62 16.76
C THR A 21 47.44 -13.35 17.56
N LEU A 22 47.37 -14.00 18.71
CA LEU A 22 46.60 -13.67 19.90
C LEU A 22 47.05 -12.32 20.48
N LEU A 23 46.12 -11.42 20.80
CA LEU A 23 46.30 -10.40 21.81
C LEU A 23 44.99 -10.09 22.56
N PRO A 24 45.05 -9.62 23.81
CA PRO A 24 44.11 -10.04 24.83
C PRO A 24 43.02 -9.03 25.20
N ARG A 25 42.03 -9.57 25.88
CA ARG A 25 40.96 -8.89 26.61
C ARG A 25 41.55 -7.80 27.55
N ALA A 26 41.00 -6.60 27.43
CA ALA A 26 41.04 -5.61 28.52
C ALA A 26 39.66 -5.50 29.15
N ALA A 27 39.58 -5.90 30.41
CA ALA A 27 38.46 -5.65 31.30
C ALA A 27 38.52 -4.21 31.79
N ALA A 28 37.40 -3.51 31.85
CA ALA A 28 37.25 -2.22 32.50
C ALA A 28 36.28 -2.33 33.69
N PRO A 29 36.48 -1.59 34.76
CA PRO A 29 35.98 -1.92 36.08
C PRO A 29 34.61 -1.35 36.42
N ILE A 30 33.93 -2.08 37.29
CA ILE A 30 32.75 -1.72 38.05
C ILE A 30 33.11 -0.55 39.01
N ARG A 31 32.36 0.52 38.92
CA ARG A 31 32.27 1.50 40.02
C ARG A 31 30.86 1.52 40.57
N SER A 32 30.79 1.11 41.81
CA SER A 32 29.67 1.22 42.74
C SER A 32 29.66 2.59 43.43
N LEU A 33 28.50 2.89 44.03
CA LEU A 33 28.25 3.82 45.15
C LEU A 33 27.83 5.25 44.79
N GLY A 34 26.66 5.58 45.35
CA GLY A 34 26.17 6.95 45.51
C GLY A 34 24.72 7.02 45.96
N THR A 35 24.44 6.56 47.14
CA THR A 35 23.63 7.12 48.25
C THR A 35 22.31 7.81 47.94
N ALA A 36 21.30 7.26 48.55
CA ALA A 36 19.97 7.79 48.79
C ALA A 36 20.00 9.19 49.47
N ARG A 37 19.15 10.08 49.00
CA ARG A 37 18.68 11.21 49.81
C ARG A 37 17.14 11.23 49.78
N ALA A 38 16.60 10.92 50.93
CA ALA A 38 15.20 11.21 51.29
C ALA A 38 15.01 12.73 51.38
N PHE A 39 13.91 13.22 50.81
CA PHE A 39 13.37 14.52 51.14
C PHE A 39 11.96 14.36 51.66
N THR A 40 11.83 14.84 52.88
CA THR A 40 10.72 14.89 53.77
C THR A 40 9.54 15.72 53.22
N THR A 41 8.39 15.25 53.54
CA THR A 41 7.06 15.84 53.45
C THR A 41 6.96 17.25 54.02
N HIS A 42 6.24 18.12 53.31
CA HIS A 42 5.53 19.24 53.96
C HIS A 42 4.08 19.24 53.51
N ALA A 43 3.21 18.98 54.46
CA ALA A 43 1.77 19.08 54.38
C ALA A 43 1.36 20.54 54.40
N GLY A 44 0.67 20.96 53.33
CA GLY A 44 -0.08 22.21 53.29
C GLY A 44 -1.54 21.89 53.07
N ARG A 45 -2.35 21.99 54.13
CA ARG A 45 -3.82 21.90 54.09
C ARG A 45 -4.38 23.15 53.41
N GLY A 46 -5.00 22.98 52.25
CA GLY A 46 -5.87 23.96 51.61
C GLY A 46 -7.17 23.28 51.27
N THR A 47 -8.17 23.49 52.08
CA THR A 47 -9.57 23.07 51.86
C THR A 47 -10.20 23.94 50.79
N LEU A 48 -10.62 23.34 49.69
CA LEU A 48 -11.57 23.92 48.74
C LEU A 48 -12.83 23.06 48.71
N PRO A 49 -14.02 23.65 48.65
CA PRO A 49 -15.30 22.94 48.81
C PRO A 49 -15.69 22.24 47.51
N TRP A 50 -15.88 20.94 47.60
CA TRP A 50 -16.45 20.09 46.57
C TRP A 50 -17.99 20.13 46.69
N THR A 51 -18.67 20.96 45.89
CA THR A 51 -20.07 20.78 45.55
C THR A 51 -20.36 21.37 44.19
N THR A 52 -20.04 20.62 43.16
CA THR A 52 -20.78 20.73 41.90
C THR A 52 -21.10 19.31 41.46
N ARG A 53 -22.38 19.00 41.49
CA ARG A 53 -22.93 17.69 41.12
C ARG A 53 -22.58 17.40 39.66
N VAL A 54 -22.05 16.22 39.45
CA VAL A 54 -21.67 15.69 38.10
C VAL A 54 -22.91 15.47 37.22
N ASP A 55 -24.11 15.56 37.81
CA ASP A 55 -25.38 15.30 37.13
C ASP A 55 -25.82 16.44 36.19
N ASP A 56 -25.41 17.69 36.45
CA ASP A 56 -25.85 18.84 35.63
C ASP A 56 -25.10 19.02 34.32
N VAL A 57 -23.90 18.44 34.20
CA VAL A 57 -23.11 18.48 32.95
C VAL A 57 -23.53 17.39 31.97
N LEU A 58 -24.11 16.29 32.46
CA LEU A 58 -24.60 15.19 31.63
C LEU A 58 -25.98 15.44 31.00
N VAL A 59 -26.75 16.36 31.56
CA VAL A 59 -28.10 16.71 31.02
C VAL A 59 -27.98 17.69 29.86
N SER A 60 -26.99 18.59 29.85
CA SER A 60 -26.80 19.56 28.76
C SER A 60 -26.21 18.97 27.49
N LEU A 61 -25.45 17.86 27.57
CA LEU A 61 -24.89 17.18 26.40
C LEU A 61 -25.83 16.16 25.75
N LYS A 62 -26.93 15.78 26.45
CA LYS A 62 -27.93 14.85 25.89
C LYS A 62 -29.04 15.53 25.10
N SER A 63 -29.25 16.82 25.26
CA SER A 63 -30.37 17.53 24.59
C SER A 63 -30.05 17.95 23.13
N THR A 64 -28.80 18.10 22.78
CA THR A 64 -28.42 18.56 21.43
C THR A 64 -28.09 17.43 20.44
N ALA A 65 -27.80 16.22 20.92
CA ALA A 65 -27.42 15.09 20.07
C ALA A 65 -28.58 14.11 19.74
N VAL A 66 -29.71 14.20 20.46
CA VAL A 66 -30.82 13.22 20.31
C VAL A 66 -31.98 13.76 19.47
N GLN A 67 -32.09 15.05 19.25
CA GLN A 67 -33.18 15.63 18.43
C GLN A 67 -32.95 15.49 16.91
N GLY A 68 -31.76 15.09 16.47
CA GLY A 68 -31.46 14.84 15.04
C GLY A 68 -31.77 13.42 14.54
N LEU A 69 -32.13 12.47 15.41
CA LEU A 69 -32.22 11.05 15.06
C LEU A 69 -33.63 10.44 15.03
N LEU A 70 -34.69 11.19 15.40
CA LEU A 70 -36.03 10.63 15.57
C LEU A 70 -37.10 11.13 14.58
N HIS A 71 -36.75 11.88 13.52
CA HIS A 71 -37.68 12.21 12.45
C HIS A 71 -37.18 11.74 11.09
N ARG A 72 -37.16 10.42 10.89
CA ARG A 72 -37.10 9.85 9.54
C ARG A 72 -38.51 9.32 9.22
N PRO A 73 -39.26 9.97 8.31
CA PRO A 73 -40.57 9.47 7.92
C PRO A 73 -40.42 8.10 7.24
N PRO A 74 -41.29 7.12 7.51
CA PRO A 74 -41.31 5.86 6.82
C PRO A 74 -41.80 6.08 5.39
N GLY A 75 -40.97 5.79 4.41
CA GLY A 75 -41.39 5.60 3.05
C GLY A 75 -41.21 6.78 2.10
N VAL A 76 -40.02 6.94 1.57
CA VAL A 76 -39.83 7.24 0.13
C VAL A 76 -38.54 6.53 -0.29
N PHE A 77 -38.65 5.29 -0.77
CA PHE A 77 -37.63 4.71 -1.63
C PHE A 77 -37.75 5.39 -2.99
N THR A 78 -37.14 6.54 -3.17
CA THR A 78 -36.92 7.10 -4.49
C THR A 78 -35.89 6.23 -5.20
N ARG A 79 -36.35 5.37 -6.09
CA ARG A 79 -35.57 4.84 -7.19
C ARG A 79 -35.05 6.05 -7.96
N GLY A 80 -33.74 6.27 -8.00
CA GLY A 80 -33.19 7.24 -8.94
C GLY A 80 -32.09 8.15 -8.43
N PHE A 81 -31.16 7.67 -7.58
CA PHE A 81 -29.85 8.27 -7.54
C PHE A 81 -28.89 7.36 -8.32
N ALA A 82 -28.40 7.86 -9.45
CA ALA A 82 -27.22 7.29 -10.07
C ALA A 82 -26.15 7.21 -8.99
N ALA A 83 -25.85 5.98 -8.52
CA ALA A 83 -24.87 5.78 -7.46
C ALA A 83 -23.57 6.39 -7.94
N GLU A 84 -23.03 7.34 -7.20
CA GLU A 84 -21.72 7.93 -7.48
C GLU A 84 -20.71 6.81 -7.75
N ALA A 85 -19.86 6.99 -8.75
CA ALA A 85 -18.86 6.00 -9.12
C ALA A 85 -18.01 5.64 -7.89
N GLY A 86 -18.20 4.39 -7.39
CA GLY A 86 -17.47 3.92 -6.20
C GLY A 86 -18.26 3.95 -4.89
N SER A 87 -19.58 4.13 -4.90
CA SER A 87 -20.42 4.03 -3.70
C SER A 87 -20.32 2.63 -3.05
N LEU A 88 -20.58 2.56 -1.76
CA LEU A 88 -20.58 1.32 -0.98
C LEU A 88 -21.96 0.69 -0.98
N LYS A 89 -22.02 -0.63 -1.18
CA LYS A 89 -23.21 -1.45 -1.00
C LYS A 89 -23.11 -2.21 0.31
N VAL A 90 -23.98 -1.86 1.26
CA VAL A 90 -24.16 -2.58 2.53
C VAL A 90 -25.20 -3.68 2.32
N TYR A 91 -24.90 -4.88 2.80
CA TYR A 91 -25.81 -6.02 2.68
C TYR A 91 -26.73 -6.11 3.92
N LYS A 92 -27.96 -6.57 3.71
CA LYS A 92 -28.87 -6.90 4.81
C LYS A 92 -28.32 -8.09 5.60
N PRO A 93 -28.47 -8.13 6.94
CA PRO A 93 -27.93 -9.19 7.81
C PRO A 93 -28.79 -10.47 7.77
N THR A 94 -29.05 -11.01 6.58
CA THR A 94 -29.90 -12.19 6.36
C THR A 94 -29.21 -13.51 6.71
N SER A 95 -27.87 -13.52 6.77
CA SER A 95 -27.07 -14.67 7.15
C SER A 95 -25.79 -14.26 7.84
N PRO A 96 -25.12 -15.13 8.62
CA PRO A 96 -23.84 -14.80 9.26
C PRO A 96 -22.77 -14.28 8.30
N GLY A 97 -22.73 -14.80 7.08
CA GLY A 97 -21.78 -14.35 6.05
C GLY A 97 -22.10 -13.02 5.38
N GLN A 98 -23.35 -12.56 5.50
CA GLN A 98 -23.77 -11.24 4.99
C GLN A 98 -23.80 -10.16 6.06
N ARG A 99 -23.88 -10.56 7.33
CA ARG A 99 -23.80 -9.63 8.46
C ARG A 99 -22.51 -8.83 8.39
N GLY A 100 -22.62 -7.52 8.33
CA GLY A 100 -21.49 -6.61 8.24
C GLY A 100 -20.72 -6.64 6.91
N ARG A 101 -21.22 -7.32 5.86
CA ARG A 101 -20.59 -7.32 4.54
C ARG A 101 -20.82 -5.98 3.85
N ILE A 102 -19.73 -5.39 3.36
CA ILE A 102 -19.75 -4.14 2.59
C ILE A 102 -18.89 -4.32 1.35
N THR A 103 -19.45 -3.99 0.18
CA THR A 103 -18.72 -4.08 -1.10
C THR A 103 -18.81 -2.76 -1.86
N THR A 104 -17.84 -2.49 -2.73
CA THR A 104 -17.94 -1.36 -3.66
C THR A 104 -18.87 -1.71 -4.80
N THR A 105 -19.69 -0.76 -5.25
CA THR A 105 -20.56 -0.92 -6.43
C THR A 105 -19.71 -1.01 -7.71
N ARG A 106 -20.31 -1.64 -8.74
CA ARG A 106 -19.67 -1.85 -10.04
C ARG A 106 -20.58 -1.51 -11.20
N ASP A 107 -21.62 -0.72 -10.95
CA ASP A 107 -22.69 -0.47 -11.91
C ASP A 107 -22.19 0.33 -13.11
N HIS A 108 -21.23 1.22 -12.90
CA HIS A 108 -20.58 2.03 -13.92
C HIS A 108 -19.44 1.32 -14.69
N LEU A 109 -19.12 0.07 -14.32
CA LEU A 109 -18.06 -0.68 -14.96
C LEU A 109 -18.58 -1.58 -16.06
N TRP A 110 -17.74 -1.80 -17.06
CA TRP A 110 -18.01 -2.79 -18.11
C TRP A 110 -18.23 -4.17 -17.52
N LYS A 111 -19.36 -4.79 -17.91
CA LYS A 111 -19.78 -6.11 -17.41
C LYS A 111 -19.32 -7.27 -18.30
N GLY A 112 -18.85 -6.97 -19.51
CA GLY A 112 -18.41 -7.97 -20.48
C GLY A 112 -17.00 -8.50 -20.22
N LYS A 113 -16.51 -9.31 -21.17
CA LYS A 113 -15.16 -9.88 -21.14
C LYS A 113 -14.08 -8.81 -21.33
N PRO A 114 -12.87 -8.98 -20.73
CA PRO A 114 -11.76 -8.09 -21.01
C PRO A 114 -11.27 -8.22 -22.44
N PHE A 115 -10.51 -7.24 -22.92
CA PHE A 115 -9.93 -7.27 -24.25
C PHE A 115 -8.86 -8.38 -24.34
N LYS A 116 -9.12 -9.40 -25.19
CA LYS A 116 -8.37 -10.67 -25.22
C LYS A 116 -6.88 -10.46 -25.52
N ALA A 117 -6.54 -9.61 -26.48
CA ALA A 117 -5.16 -9.36 -26.89
C ALA A 117 -4.28 -8.78 -25.78
N LEU A 118 -4.86 -8.04 -24.82
CA LEU A 118 -4.17 -7.44 -23.67
C LEU A 118 -4.31 -8.26 -22.38
N THR A 119 -4.66 -9.55 -22.47
CA THR A 119 -4.81 -10.43 -21.31
C THR A 119 -3.91 -11.65 -21.40
N VAL A 120 -3.30 -12.01 -20.27
CA VAL A 120 -2.43 -13.19 -20.14
C VAL A 120 -2.89 -14.05 -18.98
N GLY A 121 -2.79 -15.36 -19.11
CA GLY A 121 -3.10 -16.30 -18.04
C GLY A 121 -2.15 -16.11 -16.83
N LEU A 122 -2.72 -15.98 -15.65
CA LEU A 122 -1.93 -15.83 -14.43
C LEU A 122 -1.75 -17.18 -13.73
N ARG A 123 -0.55 -17.76 -13.79
CA ARG A 123 -0.18 -18.92 -12.99
C ARG A 123 0.10 -18.50 -11.55
N LYS A 124 -0.53 -19.20 -10.60
CA LYS A 124 -0.35 -18.95 -9.15
C LYS A 124 0.72 -19.89 -8.61
N LYS A 125 1.76 -19.32 -8.00
CA LYS A 125 2.87 -20.08 -7.40
C LYS A 125 2.64 -20.47 -5.94
N GLY A 126 1.52 -20.11 -5.33
CA GLY A 126 1.21 -20.46 -3.93
C GLY A 126 2.21 -19.92 -2.90
N GLY A 127 2.84 -18.77 -3.15
CA GLY A 127 3.84 -18.17 -2.27
C GLY A 127 5.24 -18.77 -2.36
N ARG A 128 5.51 -19.63 -3.36
CA ARG A 128 6.80 -20.26 -3.58
C ARG A 128 7.72 -19.42 -4.46
N ASN A 129 9.01 -19.49 -4.18
CA ASN A 129 10.06 -18.87 -4.98
C ASN A 129 10.44 -19.73 -6.22
N ASN A 130 11.51 -19.38 -6.93
CA ASN A 130 12.04 -20.13 -8.07
C ASN A 130 12.58 -21.53 -7.70
N GLN A 131 12.98 -21.73 -6.44
CA GLN A 131 13.45 -23.02 -5.90
C GLN A 131 12.31 -23.89 -5.33
N GLY A 132 11.04 -23.47 -5.46
CA GLY A 132 9.89 -24.20 -4.90
C GLY A 132 9.66 -24.02 -3.39
N ARG A 133 10.54 -23.31 -2.68
CA ARG A 133 10.41 -23.05 -1.24
C ARG A 133 9.41 -21.94 -0.97
N ILE A 134 8.64 -22.06 0.12
CA ILE A 134 7.67 -21.04 0.53
C ILE A 134 8.41 -19.83 1.08
N SER A 135 8.38 -18.72 0.33
CA SER A 135 8.94 -17.43 0.74
C SER A 135 7.89 -16.45 1.24
N VAL A 136 6.62 -16.65 0.86
CA VAL A 136 5.48 -15.85 1.32
C VAL A 136 4.41 -16.80 1.84
N TRP A 137 4.22 -16.80 3.15
CA TRP A 137 3.28 -17.69 3.81
C TRP A 137 1.81 -17.32 3.53
N HIS A 138 0.93 -18.28 3.77
CA HIS A 138 -0.52 -18.14 3.67
C HIS A 138 -1.01 -17.67 2.30
N LYS A 139 -0.33 -18.06 1.23
CA LYS A 139 -0.76 -17.84 -0.16
C LYS A 139 -1.14 -19.18 -0.80
N GLY A 140 -2.22 -19.14 -1.59
CA GLY A 140 -2.65 -20.30 -2.38
C GLY A 140 -4.15 -20.35 -2.62
N GLY A 141 -4.56 -21.16 -3.59
CA GLY A 141 -5.96 -21.26 -4.00
C GLY A 141 -6.52 -19.95 -4.56
N GLY A 142 -7.79 -19.69 -4.26
CA GLY A 142 -8.53 -18.53 -4.73
C GLY A 142 -8.98 -18.65 -6.18
N HIS A 143 -9.83 -17.72 -6.62
CA HIS A 143 -10.42 -17.70 -7.97
C HIS A 143 -9.35 -17.56 -9.06
N LYS A 144 -9.52 -18.29 -10.19
CA LYS A 144 -8.67 -18.15 -11.40
C LYS A 144 -8.73 -16.71 -11.92
N ARG A 145 -7.60 -16.13 -12.34
CA ARG A 145 -7.51 -14.74 -12.78
C ARG A 145 -6.76 -14.64 -14.09
N LEU A 146 -7.19 -13.72 -14.94
CA LEU A 146 -6.41 -13.24 -16.07
C LEU A 146 -5.66 -11.96 -15.64
N TYR A 147 -4.42 -11.84 -16.04
CA TYR A 147 -3.65 -10.61 -15.87
C TYR A 147 -3.93 -9.67 -17.05
N ARG A 148 -4.17 -8.40 -16.78
CA ARG A 148 -4.28 -7.34 -17.80
C ARG A 148 -2.92 -6.71 -17.95
N VAL A 149 -2.43 -6.67 -19.16
CA VAL A 149 -1.19 -5.95 -19.51
C VAL A 149 -1.54 -4.47 -19.53
N ILE A 150 -0.96 -3.72 -18.59
CA ILE A 150 -1.25 -2.29 -18.44
C ILE A 150 -0.03 -1.50 -18.86
N ASP A 151 -0.25 -0.44 -19.60
CA ASP A 151 0.77 0.52 -19.91
C ASP A 151 1.12 1.35 -18.66
N MET A 152 2.22 0.97 -18.05
CA MET A 152 2.78 1.70 -16.90
C MET A 152 3.79 2.75 -17.30
N LYS A 153 4.29 2.69 -18.56
CA LYS A 153 5.32 3.60 -19.03
C LYS A 153 4.73 4.92 -19.50
N ARG A 154 3.51 4.86 -20.03
CA ARG A 154 2.86 6.05 -20.57
C ARG A 154 3.79 6.82 -21.52
N ARG A 155 4.62 6.07 -22.21
CA ARG A 155 5.43 6.60 -23.30
C ARG A 155 4.50 6.86 -24.46
N ALA A 156 4.19 8.04 -24.56
CA ALA A 156 3.22 8.44 -25.51
C ALA A 156 3.79 8.69 -26.85
N THR A 157 3.06 8.34 -27.67
CA THR A 157 2.56 9.18 -28.74
C THR A 157 1.92 10.41 -28.13
N THR A 158 2.27 11.59 -28.58
CA THR A 158 1.56 12.87 -28.34
C THR A 158 0.09 12.78 -28.79
N ALA A 159 -0.30 11.63 -29.35
CA ALA A 159 -1.64 11.33 -29.81
C ALA A 159 -2.64 11.24 -28.65
N ALA A 160 -3.77 11.88 -28.83
CA ALA A 160 -4.89 11.78 -27.91
C ALA A 160 -5.47 10.37 -27.94
N GLY A 161 -5.70 9.79 -26.76
CA GLY A 161 -6.40 8.53 -26.61
C GLY A 161 -7.80 8.75 -26.07
N THR A 162 -8.78 8.09 -26.64
CA THR A 162 -10.16 8.11 -26.17
C THR A 162 -10.46 6.91 -25.29
N VAL A 163 -11.01 7.14 -24.11
CA VAL A 163 -11.42 6.09 -23.18
C VAL A 163 -12.65 5.39 -23.74
N ARG A 164 -12.50 4.13 -24.17
CA ARG A 164 -13.60 3.31 -24.67
C ARG A 164 -14.52 2.86 -23.53
N ARG A 165 -13.94 2.40 -22.41
CA ARG A 165 -14.68 1.87 -21.26
C ARG A 165 -13.79 1.73 -20.02
N ILE A 166 -14.41 1.63 -18.85
CA ILE A 166 -13.73 1.36 -17.58
C ILE A 166 -14.04 -0.07 -17.13
N GLU A 167 -13.01 -0.81 -16.73
CA GLU A 167 -13.12 -2.22 -16.39
C GLU A 167 -12.65 -2.51 -14.94
N TYR A 168 -13.18 -3.62 -14.42
CA TYR A 168 -12.71 -4.23 -13.17
C TYR A 168 -11.45 -5.07 -13.42
N ASP A 169 -10.41 -4.86 -12.64
CA ASP A 169 -9.22 -5.74 -12.64
C ASP A 169 -9.14 -6.53 -11.31
N PRO A 170 -9.16 -7.88 -11.35
CA PRO A 170 -9.04 -8.71 -10.14
C PRO A 170 -7.63 -8.71 -9.53
N ASN A 171 -6.62 -8.18 -10.21
CA ASN A 171 -5.23 -8.22 -9.77
C ASN A 171 -4.78 -6.95 -9.04
N ARG A 172 -5.61 -5.90 -9.09
CA ARG A 172 -5.34 -4.62 -8.42
C ARG A 172 -6.59 -4.04 -7.76
N SER A 173 -6.39 -3.07 -6.91
CA SER A 173 -7.46 -2.41 -6.17
C SER A 173 -8.14 -1.29 -6.97
N THR A 174 -7.40 -0.59 -7.83
CA THR A 174 -7.91 0.47 -8.71
C THR A 174 -8.64 -0.09 -9.92
N ARG A 175 -9.44 0.73 -10.59
CA ARG A 175 -10.05 0.42 -11.90
C ARG A 175 -9.04 0.64 -13.01
N ILE A 176 -9.31 0.07 -14.17
CA ILE A 176 -8.53 0.26 -15.39
C ILE A 176 -9.41 0.80 -16.50
N ALA A 177 -8.85 1.62 -17.36
CA ALA A 177 -9.50 2.13 -18.55
C ALA A 177 -8.92 1.45 -19.79
N LEU A 178 -9.76 0.98 -20.70
CA LEU A 178 -9.37 0.61 -22.05
C LEU A 178 -9.41 1.89 -22.89
N VAL A 179 -8.30 2.26 -23.46
CA VAL A 179 -8.10 3.48 -24.22
C VAL A 179 -7.66 3.14 -25.62
N ASP A 180 -8.27 3.77 -26.59
CA ASP A 180 -7.89 3.70 -27.99
C ASP A 180 -7.03 4.92 -28.31
N PHE A 181 -5.73 4.72 -28.50
CA PHE A 181 -4.82 5.75 -28.97
C PHE A 181 -4.83 5.77 -30.49
N LEU A 182 -4.85 6.94 -31.07
CA LEU A 182 -4.62 7.12 -32.50
C LEU A 182 -3.15 6.83 -32.77
N ASP A 183 -2.89 5.99 -33.75
CA ASP A 183 -1.54 5.66 -34.21
C ASP A 183 -1.53 5.84 -35.72
N ASP A 184 -0.66 6.73 -36.20
CA ASP A 184 -0.60 7.10 -37.64
C ASP A 184 -0.31 5.90 -38.54
N ALA A 185 0.40 4.88 -38.00
CA ALA A 185 0.78 3.71 -38.76
C ALA A 185 -0.28 2.59 -38.79
N THR A 186 -1.03 2.41 -37.70
CA THR A 186 -1.93 1.25 -37.52
C THR A 186 -3.41 1.65 -37.26
N GLY A 187 -3.72 2.94 -37.30
CA GLY A 187 -5.02 3.51 -37.08
C GLY A 187 -5.36 3.63 -35.60
N THR A 188 -5.68 2.54 -34.90
CA THR A 188 -6.08 2.58 -33.50
C THR A 188 -5.37 1.50 -32.69
N LYS A 189 -4.62 1.91 -31.66
CA LYS A 189 -3.90 1.02 -30.75
C LYS A 189 -4.58 0.97 -29.39
N PRO A 190 -5.33 -0.10 -29.07
CA PRO A 190 -5.93 -0.24 -27.75
C PRO A 190 -4.89 -0.51 -26.68
N SER A 191 -5.02 0.16 -25.52
CA SER A 191 -4.13 -0.02 -24.38
C SER A 191 -4.89 0.08 -23.07
N TYR A 192 -4.50 -0.71 -22.06
CA TYR A 192 -5.00 -0.53 -20.70
C TYR A 192 -4.16 0.48 -19.93
N VAL A 193 -4.83 1.43 -19.28
CA VAL A 193 -4.20 2.39 -18.36
C VAL A 193 -4.88 2.35 -16.99
N LEU A 194 -4.23 2.87 -15.96
CA LEU A 194 -4.86 3.04 -14.65
C LEU A 194 -5.91 4.16 -14.76
N ALA A 195 -7.13 3.89 -14.33
CA ALA A 195 -8.21 4.88 -14.37
C ALA A 195 -8.04 5.90 -13.24
N ALA A 196 -7.97 7.17 -13.58
CA ALA A 196 -8.07 8.28 -12.62
C ALA A 196 -9.52 8.43 -12.12
N GLU A 197 -9.69 9.08 -11.01
CA GLU A 197 -11.00 9.47 -10.47
C GLU A 197 -11.67 10.47 -11.42
N GLY A 198 -12.98 10.33 -11.61
CA GLY A 198 -13.74 11.17 -12.55
C GLY A 198 -13.63 10.78 -14.02
N MET A 199 -12.74 9.85 -14.40
CA MET A 199 -12.60 9.37 -15.76
C MET A 199 -13.84 8.54 -16.17
N ARG A 200 -14.36 8.79 -17.38
CA ARG A 200 -15.54 8.10 -17.94
C ARG A 200 -15.27 7.64 -19.37
N ALA A 201 -16.14 6.80 -19.91
CA ALA A 201 -16.12 6.50 -21.33
C ALA A 201 -16.32 7.80 -22.15
N GLY A 202 -15.57 7.95 -23.23
CA GLY A 202 -15.51 9.18 -24.03
C GLY A 202 -14.51 10.24 -23.54
N SER A 203 -13.93 10.10 -22.32
CA SER A 203 -12.89 11.02 -21.86
C SER A 203 -11.64 10.91 -22.75
N THR A 204 -11.03 12.03 -23.06
CA THR A 204 -9.76 12.09 -23.81
C THR A 204 -8.58 12.16 -22.82
N ILE A 205 -7.54 11.40 -23.08
CA ILE A 205 -6.29 11.42 -22.31
C ILE A 205 -5.08 11.52 -23.24
N ILE A 206 -4.10 12.28 -22.80
CA ILE A 206 -2.87 12.50 -23.56
C ILE A 206 -1.68 12.13 -22.65
N ALA A 207 -0.64 11.65 -23.26
CA ALA A 207 0.62 11.45 -22.57
C ALA A 207 1.75 12.03 -23.43
N SER A 208 2.60 12.88 -22.90
CA SER A 208 3.73 13.47 -23.59
C SER A 208 4.99 13.36 -22.75
N THR A 209 6.11 13.07 -23.41
CA THR A 209 7.45 13.10 -22.79
C THR A 209 8.05 14.50 -22.74
N ASP A 210 7.58 15.39 -23.61
CA ASP A 210 8.14 16.72 -23.78
C ASP A 210 7.34 17.79 -23.01
N GLY A 211 6.15 17.44 -22.54
CA GLY A 211 5.24 18.34 -21.84
C GLY A 211 4.17 18.92 -22.77
N GLY A 212 3.67 20.11 -22.46
CA GLY A 212 2.69 20.82 -23.29
C GLY A 212 1.27 20.23 -23.25
N VAL A 213 0.94 19.46 -22.22
CA VAL A 213 -0.37 18.81 -22.06
C VAL A 213 -1.14 19.47 -20.93
N ASP A 214 -2.45 19.65 -21.12
CA ASP A 214 -3.36 20.17 -20.12
C ASP A 214 -3.31 19.41 -18.78
N ILE A 215 -3.49 20.13 -17.68
CA ILE A 215 -3.53 19.57 -16.33
C ILE A 215 -4.91 18.96 -16.08
N ARG A 216 -5.19 17.80 -16.73
CA ARG A 216 -6.45 17.06 -16.57
C ARG A 216 -6.20 15.66 -16.00
N PRO A 217 -7.13 15.12 -15.15
CA PRO A 217 -6.99 13.76 -14.62
C PRO A 217 -6.83 12.71 -15.72
N GLY A 218 -5.78 11.89 -15.62
CA GLY A 218 -5.46 10.85 -16.60
C GLY A 218 -4.36 11.22 -17.59
N ASN A 219 -4.06 12.50 -17.77
CA ASN A 219 -2.93 12.95 -18.59
C ASN A 219 -1.61 12.63 -17.89
N ALA A 220 -0.59 12.30 -18.67
CA ALA A 220 0.73 11.93 -18.17
C ALA A 220 1.81 12.79 -18.80
N MET A 221 2.70 13.31 -17.97
CA MET A 221 3.83 14.15 -18.38
C MET A 221 4.98 14.07 -17.37
N PRO A 222 6.17 14.55 -17.71
CA PRO A 222 7.29 14.63 -16.77
C PRO A 222 6.96 15.54 -15.58
N LEU A 223 7.52 15.24 -14.40
CA LEU A 223 7.33 16.05 -13.20
C LEU A 223 7.78 17.50 -13.36
N LYS A 224 8.70 17.78 -14.29
CA LYS A 224 9.16 19.14 -14.59
C LYS A 224 8.03 20.06 -15.06
N GLU A 225 7.06 19.52 -15.80
CA GLU A 225 5.94 20.27 -16.39
C GLU A 225 4.73 20.40 -15.43
N ILE A 226 4.59 19.48 -14.48
CA ILE A 226 3.44 19.44 -13.57
C ILE A 226 3.57 20.58 -12.53
N PRO A 227 2.55 21.44 -12.35
CA PRO A 227 2.57 22.50 -11.33
C PRO A 227 2.73 21.94 -9.91
N VAL A 228 3.39 22.70 -9.04
CA VAL A 228 3.49 22.41 -7.60
C VAL A 228 2.08 22.42 -7.00
N GLY A 229 1.82 21.55 -6.01
CA GLY A 229 0.51 21.38 -5.39
C GLY A 229 -0.39 20.35 -6.09
N THR A 230 -0.09 19.94 -7.32
CA THR A 230 -0.90 19.00 -8.08
C THR A 230 -0.85 17.58 -7.50
N ASN A 231 -2.02 16.92 -7.48
CA ASN A 231 -2.13 15.50 -7.17
C ASN A 231 -1.68 14.66 -8.36
N VAL A 232 -0.80 13.70 -8.11
CA VAL A 232 -0.25 12.82 -9.14
C VAL A 232 -0.26 11.36 -8.69
N HIS A 233 -0.30 10.43 -9.63
CA HIS A 233 -0.22 9.01 -9.40
C HIS A 233 0.66 8.32 -10.46
N ASN A 234 0.87 7.01 -10.33
CA ASN A 234 1.66 6.21 -11.27
C ASN A 234 3.06 6.81 -11.54
N ILE A 235 3.74 7.25 -10.49
CA ILE A 235 5.01 7.98 -10.59
C ILE A 235 6.15 7.00 -10.86
N GLU A 236 7.03 7.34 -11.78
CA GLU A 236 8.26 6.61 -12.02
C GLU A 236 9.30 6.82 -10.92
N LEU A 237 10.17 5.84 -10.73
CA LEU A 237 11.36 5.96 -9.84
C LEU A 237 12.62 6.37 -10.62
N ARG A 238 12.69 5.97 -11.89
CA ARG A 238 13.72 6.36 -12.83
C ARG A 238 13.04 6.59 -14.17
N PRO A 239 13.51 7.54 -14.98
CA PRO A 239 12.92 7.83 -16.27
C PRO A 239 12.84 6.58 -17.15
N GLY A 240 11.68 6.37 -17.75
CA GLY A 240 11.44 5.27 -18.69
C GLY A 240 11.27 3.87 -18.10
N GLN A 241 11.32 3.70 -16.78
CA GLN A 241 11.05 2.40 -16.14
C GLN A 241 9.56 2.07 -15.99
N GLY A 242 8.69 3.04 -16.21
CA GLY A 242 7.26 2.94 -15.93
C GLY A 242 6.93 3.21 -14.46
N GLY A 243 5.70 3.63 -14.21
CA GLY A 243 5.23 4.01 -12.89
C GLY A 243 5.29 2.87 -11.89
N LYS A 244 5.87 3.13 -10.73
CA LYS A 244 6.04 2.16 -9.64
C LYS A 244 5.43 2.63 -8.33
N MET A 245 5.34 3.94 -8.11
CA MET A 245 4.77 4.53 -6.90
C MET A 245 3.32 4.97 -7.12
N VAL A 246 2.52 5.00 -6.04
CA VAL A 246 1.14 5.50 -6.02
C VAL A 246 0.27 4.83 -7.08
N ARG A 247 -0.01 3.53 -6.91
CA ARG A 247 -0.82 2.72 -7.84
C ARG A 247 -2.03 2.05 -7.18
N ALA A 248 -2.23 2.23 -5.88
CA ALA A 248 -3.36 1.65 -5.16
C ALA A 248 -4.62 2.52 -5.33
N ALA A 249 -5.80 1.92 -5.18
CA ALA A 249 -7.08 2.62 -5.26
C ALA A 249 -7.16 3.82 -4.31
N GLY A 250 -7.70 4.92 -4.80
CA GLY A 250 -7.91 6.15 -4.02
C GLY A 250 -6.63 6.85 -3.55
N THR A 251 -5.46 6.47 -4.06
CA THR A 251 -4.21 7.11 -3.65
C THR A 251 -3.76 8.18 -4.65
N SER A 252 -3.19 9.24 -4.11
CA SER A 252 -2.46 10.27 -4.85
C SER A 252 -1.23 10.68 -4.05
N ALA A 253 -0.24 11.23 -4.70
CA ALA A 253 0.87 11.94 -4.10
C ALA A 253 0.78 13.41 -4.51
N VAL A 254 1.33 14.30 -3.69
CA VAL A 254 1.35 15.73 -3.97
C VAL A 254 2.76 16.14 -4.34
N LEU A 255 2.90 16.86 -5.45
CA LEU A 255 4.15 17.52 -5.83
C LEU A 255 4.36 18.75 -4.93
N VAL A 256 5.34 18.69 -4.03
CA VAL A 256 5.54 19.74 -3.00
C VAL A 256 6.47 20.84 -3.49
N LYS A 257 7.59 20.46 -4.11
CA LYS A 257 8.63 21.40 -4.55
C LYS A 257 9.34 20.83 -5.77
N LYS A 258 9.77 21.71 -6.66
CA LYS A 258 10.75 21.42 -7.71
C LYS A 258 12.07 22.04 -7.29
N GLY A 259 13.15 21.27 -7.25
CA GLY A 259 14.49 21.74 -6.95
C GLY A 259 15.24 22.10 -8.23
N GLU A 260 16.24 22.94 -8.09
CA GLU A 260 17.18 23.32 -9.15
C GLU A 260 18.14 22.16 -9.49
N ASP A 261 18.37 21.26 -8.51
CA ASP A 261 19.21 20.05 -8.65
C ASP A 261 18.65 18.98 -9.60
N GLY A 262 17.58 19.25 -10.35
CA GLY A 262 16.92 18.27 -11.21
C GLY A 262 16.02 17.27 -10.49
N TYR A 263 15.70 17.51 -9.21
CA TYR A 263 14.80 16.67 -8.40
C TYR A 263 13.53 17.41 -8.00
N ALA A 264 12.45 16.65 -7.93
CA ALA A 264 11.18 17.07 -7.33
C ALA A 264 10.97 16.41 -5.97
N THR A 265 10.46 17.15 -5.01
CA THR A 265 10.01 16.59 -3.72
C THR A 265 8.55 16.20 -3.83
N VAL A 266 8.27 14.92 -3.66
CA VAL A 266 6.92 14.35 -3.74
C VAL A 266 6.51 13.82 -2.37
N ARG A 267 5.36 14.26 -1.86
CA ARG A 267 4.74 13.74 -0.63
C ARG A 267 3.83 12.57 -0.97
N LEU A 268 4.23 11.38 -0.52
CA LEU A 268 3.51 10.13 -0.71
C LEU A 268 2.27 10.03 0.21
N PRO A 269 1.31 9.13 -0.09
CA PRO A 269 0.13 8.89 0.77
C PRO A 269 0.46 8.51 2.21
N SER A 270 1.66 7.95 2.45
CA SER A 270 2.17 7.63 3.79
C SER A 270 2.61 8.85 4.61
N GLY A 271 2.72 10.03 3.98
CA GLY A 271 3.32 11.24 4.54
C GLY A 271 4.84 11.32 4.36
N GLU A 272 5.49 10.28 3.84
CA GLU A 272 6.91 10.33 3.48
C GLU A 272 7.13 11.32 2.34
N GLN A 273 8.13 12.19 2.48
CA GLN A 273 8.59 13.06 1.40
C GLN A 273 9.84 12.48 0.77
N ARG A 274 9.81 12.41 -0.55
CA ARG A 274 10.86 11.74 -1.32
C ARG A 274 11.27 12.56 -2.53
N LEU A 275 12.58 12.54 -2.82
CA LEU A 275 13.14 13.08 -4.05
C LEU A 275 12.90 12.11 -5.21
N VAL A 276 12.48 12.65 -6.33
CA VAL A 276 12.27 11.96 -7.60
C VAL A 276 12.81 12.86 -8.71
N LEU A 277 13.47 12.30 -9.71
CA LEU A 277 14.01 13.08 -10.83
C LEU A 277 12.88 13.80 -11.57
N LEU A 278 13.10 15.04 -11.97
CA LEU A 278 12.15 15.86 -12.72
C LEU A 278 11.77 15.25 -14.08
N ALA A 279 12.68 14.49 -14.71
CA ALA A 279 12.42 13.76 -15.95
C ALA A 279 11.52 12.51 -15.77
N CYS A 280 11.17 12.10 -14.53
CA CYS A 280 10.27 10.98 -14.29
C CYS A 280 8.85 11.32 -14.69
N MET A 281 8.19 10.41 -15.40
CA MET A 281 6.79 10.51 -15.77
C MET A 281 5.88 10.32 -14.56
N ALA A 282 4.81 11.09 -14.53
CA ALA A 282 3.71 10.93 -13.59
C ALA A 282 2.37 11.16 -14.30
N THR A 283 1.29 10.61 -13.77
CA THR A 283 -0.07 10.83 -14.27
C THR A 283 -0.82 11.74 -13.31
N ILE A 284 -1.55 12.70 -13.84
CA ILE A 284 -2.28 13.71 -13.07
C ILE A 284 -3.56 13.10 -12.47
N GLY A 285 -3.87 13.54 -11.24
CA GLY A 285 -5.10 13.19 -10.54
C GLY A 285 -4.92 12.09 -9.49
N THR A 286 -6.04 11.73 -8.86
CA THR A 286 -6.16 10.64 -7.87
C THR A 286 -6.59 9.37 -8.57
N LEU A 287 -6.20 8.21 -8.07
CA LEU A 287 -6.66 6.93 -8.60
C LEU A 287 -8.11 6.62 -8.20
N SER A 288 -8.84 6.01 -9.10
CA SER A 288 -10.22 5.60 -8.92
C SER A 288 -10.43 4.58 -7.79
N ASN A 289 -11.69 4.35 -7.40
CA ASN A 289 -12.12 3.37 -6.40
C ASN A 289 -11.65 3.72 -4.97
N ALA A 290 -11.74 4.99 -4.57
CA ALA A 290 -11.32 5.50 -3.26
C ALA A 290 -11.93 4.71 -2.09
N GLN A 291 -13.17 4.26 -2.21
CA GLN A 291 -13.89 3.48 -1.19
C GLN A 291 -13.42 2.02 -1.05
N HIS A 292 -12.41 1.58 -1.81
CA HIS A 292 -11.92 0.20 -1.75
C HIS A 292 -11.46 -0.21 -0.35
N ALA A 293 -10.87 0.69 0.43
CA ALA A 293 -10.40 0.43 1.78
C ALA A 293 -11.55 0.16 2.77
N ASN A 294 -12.73 0.72 2.52
CA ASN A 294 -13.90 0.65 3.38
C ASN A 294 -14.74 -0.61 3.18
N ARG A 295 -14.35 -1.49 2.25
CA ARG A 295 -15.03 -2.77 2.05
C ARG A 295 -14.77 -3.73 3.19
N VAL A 296 -15.80 -4.48 3.59
CA VAL A 296 -15.75 -5.54 4.58
C VAL A 296 -16.12 -6.87 3.92
N LEU A 297 -15.25 -7.87 4.04
CA LEU A 297 -15.44 -9.17 3.35
C LEU A 297 -16.57 -10.01 3.95
N GLY A 298 -16.84 -9.85 5.24
CA GLY A 298 -17.96 -10.45 5.96
C GLY A 298 -17.79 -11.92 6.35
N LYS A 299 -16.98 -12.72 5.61
CA LYS A 299 -16.76 -14.13 5.91
C LYS A 299 -15.36 -14.63 5.50
N ALA A 300 -14.88 -15.67 6.18
CA ALA A 300 -13.58 -16.30 5.91
C ALA A 300 -13.47 -16.81 4.46
N GLY A 301 -14.54 -17.38 3.90
CA GLY A 301 -14.57 -17.83 2.51
C GLY A 301 -14.26 -16.72 1.49
N ALA A 302 -14.67 -15.47 1.76
CA ALA A 302 -14.35 -14.33 0.89
C ALA A 302 -12.85 -14.02 0.88
N VAL A 303 -12.15 -14.22 1.99
CA VAL A 303 -10.70 -14.12 2.08
C VAL A 303 -10.03 -15.26 1.29
N ARG A 304 -10.59 -16.47 1.37
CA ARG A 304 -10.13 -17.63 0.59
C ARG A 304 -10.24 -17.39 -0.92
N TRP A 305 -11.30 -16.76 -1.40
CA TRP A 305 -11.45 -16.39 -2.83
C TRP A 305 -10.32 -15.47 -3.32
N LEU A 306 -9.76 -14.65 -2.43
CA LEU A 306 -8.62 -13.78 -2.76
C LEU A 306 -7.28 -14.53 -2.83
N GLY A 307 -7.24 -15.82 -2.43
CA GLY A 307 -6.04 -16.63 -2.42
C GLY A 307 -5.22 -16.53 -1.12
N VAL A 308 -5.85 -16.13 -0.03
CA VAL A 308 -5.25 -16.11 1.29
C VAL A 308 -5.67 -17.38 2.03
N ARG A 309 -4.71 -18.16 2.53
CA ARG A 309 -4.94 -19.35 3.35
C ARG A 309 -5.17 -18.97 4.80
N PRO A 310 -5.82 -19.84 5.60
CA PRO A 310 -5.95 -19.64 7.05
C PRO A 310 -4.59 -19.47 7.72
N THR A 311 -4.57 -18.69 8.79
CA THR A 311 -3.37 -18.44 9.60
C THR A 311 -3.64 -18.86 11.03
N THR A 312 -2.78 -19.71 11.59
CA THR A 312 -2.79 -20.05 13.00
C THR A 312 -2.06 -18.96 13.79
N ARG A 313 -2.61 -18.55 14.92
CA ARG A 313 -1.99 -17.56 15.81
C ARG A 313 -0.84 -18.20 16.58
N GLY A 314 0.26 -17.48 16.83
CA GLY A 314 1.39 -18.01 17.59
C GLY A 314 1.01 -18.50 19.00
N VAL A 315 0.03 -17.84 19.65
CA VAL A 315 -0.49 -18.27 20.96
C VAL A 315 -1.17 -19.64 20.94
N ALA A 316 -1.67 -20.08 19.79
CA ALA A 316 -2.31 -21.39 19.61
C ALA A 316 -1.32 -22.50 19.15
N MET A 317 -0.04 -22.19 19.16
CA MET A 317 1.04 -23.14 18.81
C MET A 317 1.75 -23.66 20.06
N ASN A 318 2.60 -24.67 19.88
CA ASN A 318 3.47 -25.16 20.92
C ASN A 318 4.72 -24.28 21.10
N PRO A 319 5.46 -24.38 22.22
CA PRO A 319 6.65 -23.57 22.48
C PRO A 319 7.74 -23.71 21.41
N ILE A 320 7.85 -24.88 20.79
CA ILE A 320 8.82 -25.15 19.71
C ILE A 320 8.50 -24.39 18.43
N ASP A 321 7.22 -24.12 18.16
CA ASP A 321 6.77 -23.53 16.89
C ASP A 321 6.74 -22.00 16.91
N HIS A 322 6.54 -21.41 18.09
CA HIS A 322 6.42 -19.97 18.23
C HIS A 322 6.79 -19.49 19.65
N PRO A 323 7.48 -18.36 19.79
CA PRO A 323 7.81 -17.76 21.10
C PRO A 323 6.60 -17.41 21.99
N HIS A 324 5.38 -17.37 21.42
CA HIS A 324 4.12 -17.18 22.16
C HIS A 324 3.40 -18.50 22.44
N GLY A 325 3.98 -19.62 22.08
CA GLY A 325 3.37 -20.94 22.23
C GLY A 325 3.43 -21.46 23.66
N GLY A 326 2.63 -22.49 23.91
CA GLY A 326 2.55 -23.18 25.21
C GLY A 326 1.56 -22.56 26.18
N GLY A 327 1.56 -23.10 27.41
CA GLY A 327 0.65 -22.72 28.47
C GLY A 327 -0.59 -23.63 28.55
N GLU A 328 -1.33 -23.47 29.64
CA GLU A 328 -2.55 -24.23 29.95
C GLU A 328 -3.79 -23.45 29.50
N GLY A 329 -4.66 -24.10 28.74
CA GLY A 329 -5.93 -23.53 28.30
C GLY A 329 -5.79 -22.22 27.50
N ARG A 330 -6.54 -21.20 27.88
CA ARG A 330 -6.54 -19.88 27.22
C ARG A 330 -5.43 -19.01 27.78
N THR A 331 -4.23 -19.11 27.26
CA THR A 331 -3.06 -18.32 27.66
C THR A 331 -2.91 -17.01 26.88
N SER A 332 -2.13 -16.09 27.43
CA SER A 332 -1.66 -14.88 26.76
C SER A 332 -0.26 -15.12 26.16
N GLY A 333 0.24 -14.19 25.34
CA GLY A 333 1.57 -14.32 24.74
C GLY A 333 2.74 -14.25 25.72
N GLY A 334 2.53 -13.85 26.97
CA GLY A 334 3.51 -13.79 28.05
C GLY A 334 4.69 -12.81 27.85
N ARG A 335 4.77 -12.15 26.69
CA ARG A 335 5.87 -11.26 26.26
C ARG A 335 5.40 -10.28 25.21
N PRO A 336 6.19 -9.21 24.90
CA PRO A 336 5.91 -8.32 23.79
C PRO A 336 5.74 -9.10 22.48
N SER A 337 4.81 -8.65 21.61
CA SER A 337 4.48 -9.34 20.34
C SER A 337 5.71 -9.50 19.45
N VAL A 338 6.04 -10.76 19.11
CA VAL A 338 7.18 -11.13 18.26
C VAL A 338 6.75 -12.03 17.10
N THR A 339 7.63 -12.13 16.10
CA THR A 339 7.51 -13.08 14.98
C THR A 339 7.94 -14.50 15.43
N PRO A 340 7.72 -15.55 14.62
CA PRO A 340 8.26 -16.89 14.90
C PRO A 340 9.77 -16.93 15.13
N TRP A 341 10.50 -15.97 14.59
CA TRP A 341 11.97 -15.83 14.75
C TRP A 341 12.37 -14.90 15.90
N GLY A 342 11.45 -14.50 16.77
CA GLY A 342 11.74 -13.67 17.94
C GLY A 342 11.88 -12.16 17.65
N VAL A 343 11.73 -11.71 16.43
CA VAL A 343 11.82 -10.29 16.07
C VAL A 343 10.56 -9.54 16.51
N HIS A 344 10.70 -8.42 17.18
CA HIS A 344 9.57 -7.59 17.60
C HIS A 344 8.69 -7.14 16.43
N THR A 345 7.37 -7.37 16.52
CA THR A 345 6.41 -7.01 15.46
C THR A 345 5.95 -5.56 15.56
N LYS A 346 6.08 -4.91 16.72
CA LYS A 346 5.68 -3.52 16.96
C LYS A 346 6.91 -2.65 17.16
N GLY A 347 7.00 -1.57 16.38
CA GLY A 347 8.06 -0.57 16.51
C GLY A 347 9.41 -0.94 15.86
N HIS A 348 9.66 -2.21 15.57
CA HIS A 348 10.88 -2.62 14.88
C HIS A 348 10.89 -2.16 13.42
N ARG A 349 12.01 -1.60 12.98
CA ARG A 349 12.17 -1.16 11.59
C ARG A 349 12.73 -2.29 10.76
N THR A 350 11.96 -2.78 9.79
CA THR A 350 12.32 -3.93 8.95
C THR A 350 13.10 -3.55 7.67
N ARG A 351 13.20 -2.25 7.35
CA ARG A 351 13.95 -1.79 6.17
C ARG A 351 15.46 -1.86 6.42
N ASN A 352 16.16 -2.75 5.74
CA ASN A 352 17.61 -2.93 5.81
C ASN A 352 18.36 -2.17 4.71
N SER A 353 17.74 -1.95 3.54
CA SER A 353 18.39 -1.29 2.42
C SER A 353 18.54 0.21 2.66
N LYS A 354 19.80 0.68 2.66
CA LYS A 354 20.16 2.10 2.80
C LYS A 354 20.31 2.80 1.44
N ARG A 355 20.34 2.05 0.34
CA ARG A 355 20.64 2.55 -1.02
C ARG A 355 19.86 3.79 -1.47
N THR A 356 18.63 3.95 -1.00
CA THR A 356 17.75 5.07 -1.37
C THR A 356 17.37 5.95 -0.19
N ASP A 357 18.17 5.94 0.89
CA ASP A 357 17.89 6.79 2.05
C ASP A 357 18.17 8.25 1.74
N ASN A 358 19.16 8.54 0.91
CA ASN A 358 19.50 9.90 0.44
C ASN A 358 18.34 10.55 -0.36
N MET A 359 17.46 9.73 -0.97
CA MET A 359 16.27 10.23 -1.68
C MET A 359 15.08 10.51 -0.75
N ARG A 360 15.23 10.35 0.55
CA ARG A 360 14.14 10.54 1.53
C ARG A 360 14.39 11.82 2.33
N VAL A 361 13.64 12.86 2.03
CA VAL A 361 13.71 14.16 2.73
C VAL A 361 13.11 14.05 4.12
N ALA A 362 11.89 13.52 4.22
CA ALA A 362 11.20 13.35 5.49
C ALA A 362 10.57 11.97 5.59
N ARG A 363 10.62 11.38 6.79
CA ARG A 363 9.93 10.10 7.08
C ARG A 363 8.44 10.34 7.27
N ARG A 364 7.65 9.26 7.17
CA ARG A 364 6.24 9.31 7.54
C ARG A 364 6.08 9.80 8.98
N PRO A 365 5.07 10.62 9.29
CA PRO A 365 4.77 11.02 10.66
C PRO A 365 4.56 9.79 11.55
N THR A 366 5.15 9.79 12.72
CA THR A 366 4.84 8.82 13.78
C THR A 366 3.69 9.36 14.60
N GLY A 367 2.79 8.49 15.10
CA GLY A 367 1.58 8.90 15.83
C GLY A 367 1.88 9.88 16.97
N LYS A 368 0.89 10.69 17.35
CA LYS A 368 0.97 11.72 18.39
C LYS A 368 1.64 11.19 19.66
N GLY A 369 2.67 11.84 20.14
CA GLY A 369 3.27 11.66 21.46
C GLY A 369 4.55 10.82 21.55
N LYS A 370 5.10 10.27 20.47
CA LYS A 370 6.41 9.64 20.51
C LYS A 370 7.48 10.51 19.85
N LYS A 371 7.93 11.55 20.57
CA LYS A 371 9.28 12.09 20.36
C LYS A 371 10.25 10.94 20.65
N ARG A 372 11.02 10.51 19.67
CA ARG A 372 12.21 9.68 19.83
C ARG A 372 13.41 10.51 19.50
#